data_d48d8884db18538079accb94800af0f2
#
_entry.id   d48d8884db18538079accb94800af0f2
#
_cell.length_a   1.000
_cell.length_b   1.000
_cell.length_c   1.000
_cell.angle_alpha   90.00
_cell.angle_beta   90.00
_cell.angle_gamma   90.00
#
_symmetry.space_group_name_H-M   'P 1'
#
loop_
_entity.id
_entity.type
_entity.pdbx_description
1 polymer ?
#
loop_
_entity_poly.entity_id
_entity_poly.type
_entity_poly.pdbx_seq_one_letter_code
_entity_poly.pdbx_strand_id
1 'polypeptide(L)'
;LRKFCAEHNLLLSSIADLVEYRRHHERLVERVGSAAVPTEWGGFTCVAYKSTIDGIEHLAFVKGDVSDGTPVLTRVHSECLTGDVFGSKRCDCGPQLAAAMQQINDEGRGVVVYLRGHEGRGIGIGHKIRAYSLQDEGFDTVDANTELGLPVDSREYGIGAQILADLGARELRLMTNNPAKYGGIAGYGLSIVERVQLDIAPTPENEAYLRTKRDRMGHVFDGSDIATPKKGK
;
A
#
# COMPACT_ATOMS: atom_id res chain seq x y z
N LEU A 1 -3.45 -5.43 36.21
CA LEU A 1 -3.25 -6.69 35.48
C LEU A 1 -1.80 -7.21 35.60
N ARG A 2 -0.76 -6.44 35.26
CA ARG A 2 0.65 -6.91 35.29
C ARG A 2 1.04 -7.49 36.67
N LYS A 3 0.72 -6.79 37.76
CA LYS A 3 1.01 -7.24 39.13
C LYS A 3 0.28 -8.56 39.46
N PHE A 4 -1.00 -8.66 39.11
CA PHE A 4 -1.81 -9.86 39.31
C PHE A 4 -1.25 -11.06 38.51
N CYS A 5 -0.88 -10.86 37.27
CA CYS A 5 -0.28 -11.92 36.45
C CYS A 5 1.06 -12.42 37.05
N ALA A 6 1.91 -11.48 37.53
CA ALA A 6 3.17 -11.84 38.17
C ALA A 6 2.95 -12.62 39.48
N GLU A 7 1.98 -12.21 40.32
CA GLU A 7 1.66 -12.88 41.58
C GLU A 7 1.11 -14.31 41.38
N HIS A 8 0.38 -14.52 40.26
CA HIS A 8 -0.28 -15.81 39.96
C HIS A 8 0.43 -16.60 38.85
N ASN A 9 1.62 -16.20 38.43
CA ASN A 9 2.38 -16.86 37.37
C ASN A 9 1.55 -17.05 36.06
N LEU A 10 0.77 -16.03 35.67
CA LEU A 10 -0.05 -16.02 34.47
C LEU A 10 0.63 -15.29 33.34
N LEU A 11 0.48 -15.79 32.13
CA LEU A 11 0.89 -15.08 30.92
C LEU A 11 -0.05 -13.89 30.67
N LEU A 12 0.54 -12.74 30.36
CA LEU A 12 -0.19 -11.55 29.95
C LEU A 12 0.07 -11.31 28.47
N SER A 13 -0.98 -11.33 27.67
CA SER A 13 -0.93 -10.98 26.26
C SER A 13 -2.02 -9.96 25.94
N SER A 14 -1.88 -9.25 24.86
CA SER A 14 -2.91 -8.36 24.32
C SER A 14 -3.55 -8.96 23.05
N ILE A 15 -4.73 -8.45 22.70
CA ILE A 15 -5.36 -8.81 21.40
C ILE A 15 -4.45 -8.37 20.24
N ALA A 16 -3.74 -7.24 20.39
CA ALA A 16 -2.80 -6.77 19.38
C ALA A 16 -1.65 -7.77 19.17
N ASP A 17 -1.06 -8.30 20.26
CA ASP A 17 -0.01 -9.32 20.19
C ASP A 17 -0.52 -10.61 19.53
N LEU A 18 -1.76 -11.01 19.83
CA LEU A 18 -2.38 -12.17 19.20
C LEU A 18 -2.62 -11.96 17.70
N VAL A 19 -3.09 -10.79 17.31
CA VAL A 19 -3.29 -10.42 15.89
C VAL A 19 -1.96 -10.46 15.15
N GLU A 20 -0.90 -9.89 15.73
CA GLU A 20 0.44 -9.90 15.17
C GLU A 20 0.98 -11.33 15.03
N TYR A 21 0.84 -12.14 16.09
CA TYR A 21 1.23 -13.56 16.07
C TYR A 21 0.52 -14.32 14.94
N ARG A 22 -0.79 -14.19 14.82
CA ARG A 22 -1.58 -14.87 13.78
C ARG A 22 -1.14 -14.46 12.38
N ARG A 23 -0.89 -13.16 12.16
CA ARG A 23 -0.42 -12.64 10.86
C ARG A 23 0.90 -13.26 10.43
N HIS A 24 1.82 -13.48 11.37
CA HIS A 24 3.14 -14.04 11.08
C HIS A 24 3.16 -15.56 10.97
N HIS A 25 2.24 -16.27 11.64
CA HIS A 25 2.28 -17.73 11.77
C HIS A 25 1.15 -18.46 11.04
N GLU A 26 0.08 -17.76 10.68
CA GLU A 26 -1.05 -18.35 9.96
C GLU A 26 -1.06 -17.93 8.50
N ARG A 27 -1.54 -18.82 7.63
CA ARG A 27 -1.81 -18.48 6.24
C ARG A 27 -3.19 -17.81 6.16
N LEU A 28 -3.20 -16.51 5.90
CA LEU A 28 -4.42 -15.69 5.89
C LEU A 28 -4.87 -15.34 4.46
N VAL A 29 -4.28 -15.96 3.45
CA VAL A 29 -4.63 -15.77 2.04
C VAL A 29 -4.81 -17.12 1.34
N GLU A 30 -5.82 -17.21 0.51
CA GLU A 30 -6.11 -18.36 -0.35
C GLU A 30 -6.05 -17.92 -1.81
N ARG A 31 -5.37 -18.71 -2.65
CA ARG A 31 -5.36 -18.49 -4.11
C ARG A 31 -6.70 -18.98 -4.67
N VAL A 32 -7.46 -18.08 -5.30
CA VAL A 32 -8.79 -18.37 -5.85
C VAL A 32 -8.71 -18.78 -7.32
N GLY A 33 -7.84 -18.14 -8.08
CA GLY A 33 -7.70 -18.41 -9.51
C GLY A 33 -6.52 -17.68 -10.14
N SER A 34 -6.19 -18.04 -11.37
CA SER A 34 -5.13 -17.40 -12.14
C SER A 34 -5.46 -17.44 -13.61
N ALA A 35 -5.17 -16.34 -14.32
CA ALA A 35 -5.37 -16.23 -15.76
C ALA A 35 -4.36 -15.27 -16.39
N ALA A 36 -4.09 -15.46 -17.69
CA ALA A 36 -3.37 -14.45 -18.47
C ALA A 36 -4.29 -13.25 -18.73
N VAL A 37 -3.79 -12.06 -18.42
CA VAL A 37 -4.52 -10.81 -18.61
C VAL A 37 -3.66 -9.86 -19.46
N PRO A 38 -4.00 -9.66 -20.74
CA PRO A 38 -3.38 -8.60 -21.53
C PRO A 38 -3.84 -7.24 -21.01
N THR A 39 -2.91 -6.33 -20.82
CA THR A 39 -3.16 -4.95 -20.36
C THR A 39 -2.53 -3.97 -21.34
N GLU A 40 -2.85 -2.69 -21.21
CA GLU A 40 -2.19 -1.63 -22.00
C GLU A 40 -0.67 -1.55 -21.75
N TRP A 41 -0.18 -2.04 -20.59
CA TRP A 41 1.25 -2.11 -20.26
C TRP A 41 1.90 -3.44 -20.66
N GLY A 42 1.16 -4.37 -21.26
CA GLY A 42 1.65 -5.69 -21.69
C GLY A 42 0.88 -6.85 -21.06
N GLY A 43 1.33 -8.06 -21.32
CA GLY A 43 0.72 -9.29 -20.79
C GLY A 43 1.25 -9.63 -19.40
N PHE A 44 0.34 -9.90 -18.47
CA PHE A 44 0.63 -10.38 -17.11
C PHE A 44 -0.16 -11.64 -16.80
N THR A 45 0.32 -12.43 -15.85
CA THR A 45 -0.51 -13.42 -15.16
C THR A 45 -1.16 -12.76 -13.98
N CYS A 46 -2.50 -12.68 -13.99
CA CYS A 46 -3.26 -12.16 -12.84
C CYS A 46 -3.65 -13.33 -11.94
N VAL A 47 -3.29 -13.25 -10.67
CA VAL A 47 -3.64 -14.22 -9.64
C VAL A 47 -4.57 -13.56 -8.65
N ALA A 48 -5.75 -14.15 -8.43
CA ALA A 48 -6.71 -13.69 -7.44
C ALA A 48 -6.48 -14.41 -6.11
N TYR A 49 -6.48 -13.65 -5.04
CA TYR A 49 -6.35 -14.11 -3.66
C TYR A 49 -7.53 -13.64 -2.83
N LYS A 50 -7.99 -14.48 -1.92
CA LYS A 50 -9.02 -14.14 -0.94
C LYS A 50 -8.40 -14.11 0.45
N SER A 51 -8.65 -13.04 1.19
CA SER A 51 -8.32 -12.97 2.61
C SER A 51 -9.30 -13.81 3.42
N THR A 52 -8.76 -14.66 4.30
CA THR A 52 -9.57 -15.50 5.20
C THR A 52 -10.11 -14.73 6.41
N ILE A 53 -9.62 -13.50 6.64
CA ILE A 53 -10.03 -12.65 7.77
C ILE A 53 -11.36 -11.97 7.48
N ASP A 54 -11.48 -11.35 6.30
CA ASP A 54 -12.59 -10.46 5.94
C ASP A 54 -13.28 -10.84 4.62
N GLY A 55 -12.75 -11.85 3.91
CA GLY A 55 -13.29 -12.33 2.65
C GLY A 55 -13.00 -11.40 1.45
N ILE A 56 -12.23 -10.33 1.65
CA ILE A 56 -11.86 -9.42 0.56
C ILE A 56 -10.94 -10.13 -0.43
N GLU A 57 -11.21 -9.92 -1.70
CA GLU A 57 -10.37 -10.45 -2.78
C GLU A 57 -9.36 -9.40 -3.24
N HIS A 58 -8.12 -9.84 -3.43
CA HIS A 58 -6.98 -9.05 -3.87
C HIS A 58 -6.42 -9.63 -5.15
N LEU A 59 -5.65 -8.83 -5.90
CA LEU A 59 -5.04 -9.27 -7.15
C LEU A 59 -3.53 -9.13 -7.09
N ALA A 60 -2.83 -10.08 -7.72
CA ALA A 60 -1.41 -9.96 -8.02
C ALA A 60 -1.21 -10.08 -9.55
N PHE A 61 -0.65 -9.05 -10.16
CA PHE A 61 -0.21 -9.05 -11.55
C PHE A 61 1.26 -9.43 -11.59
N VAL A 62 1.55 -10.60 -12.15
CA VAL A 62 2.87 -11.22 -12.16
C VAL A 62 3.42 -11.23 -13.58
N LYS A 63 4.67 -10.81 -13.74
CA LYS A 63 5.43 -10.88 -14.97
C LYS A 63 6.67 -11.75 -14.75
N GLY A 64 6.93 -12.70 -15.64
CA GLY A 64 8.08 -13.61 -15.54
C GLY A 64 8.05 -14.54 -14.33
N ASP A 65 9.16 -15.21 -14.05
CA ASP A 65 9.33 -16.04 -12.86
C ASP A 65 9.83 -15.18 -11.70
N VAL A 66 9.09 -15.17 -10.59
CA VAL A 66 9.37 -14.37 -9.39
C VAL A 66 9.79 -15.22 -8.20
N SER A 67 9.94 -16.54 -8.41
CA SER A 67 10.23 -17.53 -7.37
C SER A 67 11.67 -18.09 -7.42
N ASP A 68 12.50 -17.58 -8.30
CA ASP A 68 13.88 -18.07 -8.55
C ASP A 68 14.91 -17.66 -7.48
N GLY A 69 14.47 -16.92 -6.43
CA GLY A 69 15.33 -16.49 -5.33
C GLY A 69 16.12 -15.21 -5.59
N THR A 70 16.01 -14.61 -6.78
CA THR A 70 16.65 -13.32 -7.06
C THR A 70 15.73 -12.13 -6.74
N PRO A 71 16.27 -10.92 -6.49
CA PRO A 71 15.46 -9.74 -6.14
C PRO A 71 14.38 -9.41 -7.17
N VAL A 72 13.14 -9.20 -6.72
CA VAL A 72 11.95 -8.99 -7.55
C VAL A 72 11.48 -7.56 -7.48
N LEU A 73 11.31 -6.91 -8.65
CA LEU A 73 10.69 -5.59 -8.72
C LEU A 73 9.22 -5.70 -8.29
N THR A 74 8.87 -5.00 -7.21
CA THR A 74 7.60 -5.22 -6.51
C THR A 74 6.89 -3.92 -6.19
N ARG A 75 5.59 -3.87 -6.48
CA ARG A 75 4.69 -2.82 -5.99
C ARG A 75 3.57 -3.42 -5.17
N VAL A 76 3.40 -2.95 -3.94
CA VAL A 76 2.17 -3.16 -3.16
C VAL A 76 1.33 -1.89 -3.29
N HIS A 77 0.29 -1.97 -4.11
CA HIS A 77 -0.60 -0.86 -4.43
C HIS A 77 -1.89 -0.95 -3.60
N SER A 78 -2.22 0.12 -2.90
CA SER A 78 -3.50 0.25 -2.18
C SER A 78 -4.55 0.83 -3.11
N GLU A 79 -5.70 0.17 -3.20
CA GLU A 79 -6.85 0.60 -4.00
C GLU A 79 -7.17 2.09 -3.82
N CYS A 80 -7.38 2.75 -4.94
CA CYS A 80 -7.86 4.12 -5.02
C CYS A 80 -8.78 4.26 -6.24
N LEU A 81 -10.05 3.87 -6.10
CA LEU A 81 -11.01 3.79 -7.20
C LEU A 81 -11.05 5.07 -8.04
N THR A 82 -11.07 6.23 -7.40
CA THR A 82 -11.14 7.51 -8.11
C THR A 82 -9.88 7.79 -8.93
N GLY A 83 -8.69 7.43 -8.42
CA GLY A 83 -7.42 7.64 -9.11
C GLY A 83 -7.13 6.55 -10.14
N ASP A 84 -7.32 5.29 -9.76
CA ASP A 84 -6.91 4.13 -10.57
C ASP A 84 -7.85 3.88 -11.75
N VAL A 85 -9.16 4.10 -11.58
CA VAL A 85 -10.19 3.81 -12.60
C VAL A 85 -10.73 5.07 -13.26
N PHE A 86 -11.02 6.12 -12.47
CA PHE A 86 -11.65 7.33 -12.99
C PHE A 86 -10.66 8.45 -13.33
N GLY A 87 -9.35 8.22 -13.15
CA GLY A 87 -8.32 9.19 -13.52
C GLY A 87 -8.38 10.50 -12.73
N SER A 88 -8.85 10.46 -11.47
CA SER A 88 -8.90 11.64 -10.62
C SER A 88 -7.50 12.25 -10.46
N LYS A 89 -7.39 13.54 -10.69
CA LYS A 89 -6.16 14.31 -10.52
C LYS A 89 -5.93 14.80 -9.09
N ARG A 90 -6.83 14.51 -8.15
CA ARG A 90 -6.65 14.88 -6.72
C ARG A 90 -5.54 14.09 -6.03
N CYS A 91 -5.07 13.00 -6.63
CA CYS A 91 -3.98 12.17 -6.11
C CYS A 91 -3.08 11.68 -7.24
N ASP A 92 -2.01 11.00 -6.87
CA ASP A 92 -1.03 10.40 -7.77
C ASP A 92 -1.19 8.87 -7.93
N CYS A 93 -2.30 8.28 -7.44
CA CYS A 93 -2.46 6.82 -7.36
C CYS A 93 -2.49 6.16 -8.74
N GLY A 94 -3.34 6.60 -9.65
CA GLY A 94 -3.43 6.06 -11.01
C GLY A 94 -2.09 6.15 -11.77
N PRO A 95 -1.44 7.31 -11.85
CA PRO A 95 -0.10 7.43 -12.41
C PRO A 95 0.95 6.52 -11.75
N GLN A 96 0.90 6.32 -10.43
CA GLN A 96 1.80 5.39 -9.74
C GLN A 96 1.53 3.92 -10.13
N LEU A 97 0.27 3.53 -10.29
CA LEU A 97 -0.08 2.19 -10.75
C LEU A 97 0.41 1.96 -12.18
N ALA A 98 0.14 2.89 -13.08
CA ALA A 98 0.57 2.84 -14.46
C ALA A 98 2.10 2.75 -14.58
N ALA A 99 2.84 3.59 -13.85
CA ALA A 99 4.30 3.57 -13.84
C ALA A 99 4.86 2.26 -13.31
N ALA A 100 4.26 1.67 -12.26
CA ALA A 100 4.69 0.39 -11.72
C ALA A 100 4.44 -0.76 -12.69
N MET A 101 3.28 -0.80 -13.35
CA MET A 101 2.97 -1.81 -14.37
C MET A 101 3.92 -1.71 -15.55
N GLN A 102 4.20 -0.48 -16.04
CA GLN A 102 5.12 -0.24 -17.14
C GLN A 102 6.54 -0.67 -16.80
N GLN A 103 7.08 -0.25 -15.63
CA GLN A 103 8.44 -0.61 -15.23
C GLN A 103 8.62 -2.12 -15.10
N ILE A 104 7.65 -2.83 -14.53
CA ILE A 104 7.68 -4.30 -14.43
C ILE A 104 7.61 -4.94 -15.81
N ASN A 105 6.80 -4.40 -16.72
CA ASN A 105 6.75 -4.90 -18.09
C ASN A 105 8.07 -4.72 -18.82
N ASP A 106 8.71 -3.57 -18.68
CA ASP A 106 9.99 -3.23 -19.32
C ASP A 106 11.14 -4.08 -18.76
N GLU A 107 11.13 -4.35 -17.46
CA GLU A 107 12.09 -5.26 -16.81
C GLU A 107 11.83 -6.74 -17.21
N GLY A 108 10.60 -7.05 -17.64
CA GLY A 108 10.18 -8.42 -18.01
C GLY A 108 9.92 -9.33 -16.82
N ARG A 109 10.07 -8.83 -15.57
CA ARG A 109 9.93 -9.58 -14.34
C ARG A 109 9.51 -8.70 -13.17
N GLY A 110 8.50 -9.12 -12.42
CA GLY A 110 8.04 -8.40 -11.24
C GLY A 110 6.60 -8.69 -10.84
N VAL A 111 6.14 -8.02 -9.77
CA VAL A 111 4.81 -8.20 -9.20
C VAL A 111 4.19 -6.86 -8.82
N VAL A 112 2.94 -6.63 -9.24
CA VAL A 112 2.07 -5.63 -8.62
C VAL A 112 1.03 -6.36 -7.78
N VAL A 113 1.04 -6.18 -6.46
CA VAL A 113 -0.05 -6.62 -5.57
C VAL A 113 -1.03 -5.46 -5.41
N TYR A 114 -2.27 -5.65 -5.84
CA TYR A 114 -3.34 -4.67 -5.74
C TYR A 114 -4.25 -5.03 -4.55
N LEU A 115 -4.15 -4.25 -3.48
CA LEU A 115 -4.88 -4.46 -2.24
C LEU A 115 -6.21 -3.69 -2.28
N ARG A 116 -7.31 -4.43 -2.35
CA ARG A 116 -8.67 -3.91 -2.24
C ARG A 116 -9.04 -3.66 -0.76
N GLY A 117 -10.08 -2.87 -0.55
CA GLY A 117 -10.49 -2.46 0.81
C GLY A 117 -9.61 -1.37 1.43
N HIS A 118 -8.60 -0.86 0.71
CA HIS A 118 -7.69 0.19 1.17
C HIS A 118 -8.11 1.60 0.75
N GLU A 119 -9.30 1.75 0.19
CA GLU A 119 -9.83 3.02 -0.30
C GLU A 119 -9.80 4.11 0.79
N GLY A 120 -9.31 5.30 0.41
CA GLY A 120 -9.20 6.41 1.36
C GLY A 120 -8.30 6.11 2.56
N ARG A 121 -7.31 5.22 2.44
CA ARG A 121 -6.48 4.69 3.54
C ARG A 121 -7.26 3.81 4.52
N GLY A 122 -8.23 3.07 4.01
CA GLY A 122 -9.05 2.15 4.78
C GLY A 122 -10.35 2.74 5.36
N ILE A 123 -10.65 4.02 5.09
CA ILE A 123 -11.92 4.64 5.53
C ILE A 123 -13.10 4.37 4.59
N GLY A 124 -12.83 3.84 3.41
CA GLY A 124 -13.82 3.55 2.37
C GLY A 124 -14.18 4.74 1.48
N ILE A 125 -14.83 4.45 0.35
CA ILE A 125 -15.10 5.45 -0.71
C ILE A 125 -16.05 6.56 -0.23
N GLY A 126 -17.09 6.23 0.53
CA GLY A 126 -18.05 7.22 1.03
C GLY A 126 -17.39 8.27 1.91
N HIS A 127 -16.59 7.85 2.89
CA HIS A 127 -15.86 8.78 3.76
C HIS A 127 -14.78 9.56 3.00
N LYS A 128 -14.13 8.93 2.02
CA LYS A 128 -13.17 9.64 1.16
C LYS A 128 -13.82 10.80 0.40
N ILE A 129 -15.02 10.61 -0.16
CA ILE A 129 -15.73 11.71 -0.84
C ILE A 129 -16.13 12.80 0.14
N ARG A 130 -16.55 12.45 1.37
CA ARG A 130 -16.80 13.45 2.43
C ARG A 130 -15.53 14.22 2.80
N ALA A 131 -14.38 13.53 2.93
CA ALA A 131 -13.09 14.19 3.18
C ALA A 131 -12.71 15.13 2.02
N TYR A 132 -13.02 14.79 0.77
CA TYR A 132 -12.83 15.69 -0.37
C TYR A 132 -13.66 16.97 -0.26
N SER A 133 -14.91 16.88 0.22
CA SER A 133 -15.75 18.08 0.48
C SER A 133 -15.09 19.01 1.50
N LEU A 134 -14.57 18.46 2.61
CA LEU A 134 -13.85 19.27 3.60
C LEU A 134 -12.55 19.86 3.05
N GLN A 135 -11.85 19.14 2.17
CA GLN A 135 -10.66 19.68 1.50
C GLN A 135 -11.01 20.87 0.57
N ASP A 136 -12.18 20.86 -0.07
CA ASP A 136 -12.66 22.00 -0.86
C ASP A 136 -12.98 23.22 0.02
N GLU A 137 -13.25 23.00 1.31
CA GLU A 137 -13.41 24.05 2.34
C GLU A 137 -12.07 24.50 2.97
N GLY A 138 -10.93 23.90 2.55
CA GLY A 138 -9.58 24.32 2.95
C GLY A 138 -8.88 23.41 3.96
N PHE A 139 -9.50 22.33 4.41
CA PHE A 139 -8.82 21.32 5.25
C PHE A 139 -7.75 20.58 4.45
N ASP A 140 -6.66 20.17 5.09
CA ASP A 140 -5.76 19.20 4.48
C ASP A 140 -6.27 17.76 4.66
N THR A 141 -5.59 16.79 4.04
CA THR A 141 -6.03 15.38 4.07
C THR A 141 -6.05 14.78 5.49
N VAL A 142 -5.15 15.21 6.38
CA VAL A 142 -5.08 14.72 7.77
C VAL A 142 -6.19 15.34 8.60
N ASP A 143 -6.35 16.64 8.50
CA ASP A 143 -7.34 17.40 9.27
C ASP A 143 -8.77 17.05 8.83
N ALA A 144 -9.01 16.82 7.53
CA ALA A 144 -10.31 16.36 7.04
C ALA A 144 -10.70 14.98 7.62
N ASN A 145 -9.76 14.04 7.76
CA ASN A 145 -10.05 12.76 8.40
C ASN A 145 -10.31 12.92 9.91
N THR A 146 -9.52 13.75 10.58
CA THR A 146 -9.67 14.01 12.02
C THR A 146 -11.03 14.66 12.32
N GLU A 147 -11.47 15.63 11.51
CA GLU A 147 -12.77 16.28 11.64
C GLU A 147 -13.93 15.28 11.50
N LEU A 148 -13.75 14.27 10.65
CA LEU A 148 -14.73 13.18 10.50
C LEU A 148 -14.64 12.12 11.61
N GLY A 149 -13.73 12.25 12.59
CA GLY A 149 -13.49 11.26 13.63
C GLY A 149 -12.88 9.97 13.11
N LEU A 150 -12.18 10.01 11.97
CA LEU A 150 -11.62 8.85 11.28
C LEU A 150 -10.10 8.77 11.50
N PRO A 151 -9.53 7.55 11.45
CA PRO A 151 -8.09 7.37 11.54
C PRO A 151 -7.40 8.00 10.32
N VAL A 152 -6.17 8.46 10.52
CA VAL A 152 -5.34 9.04 9.43
C VAL A 152 -4.93 7.96 8.42
N ASP A 153 -4.60 6.76 8.90
CA ASP A 153 -4.26 5.61 8.08
C ASP A 153 -4.55 4.32 8.87
N SER A 154 -5.47 3.48 8.37
CA SER A 154 -5.83 2.20 8.95
C SER A 154 -5.45 1.02 8.03
N ARG A 155 -4.64 1.27 6.99
CA ARG A 155 -4.24 0.21 6.06
C ARG A 155 -3.26 -0.76 6.70
N GLU A 156 -3.44 -2.01 6.37
CA GLU A 156 -2.58 -3.10 6.79
C GLU A 156 -1.99 -3.82 5.58
N TYR A 157 -0.67 -3.99 5.59
CA TYR A 157 0.05 -4.55 4.45
C TYR A 157 0.40 -6.03 4.59
N GLY A 158 0.06 -6.66 5.73
CA GLY A 158 0.37 -8.06 6.02
C GLY A 158 -0.21 -9.05 4.99
N ILE A 159 -1.43 -8.78 4.50
CA ILE A 159 -2.04 -9.59 3.42
C ILE A 159 -1.19 -9.49 2.14
N GLY A 160 -0.73 -8.29 1.79
CA GLY A 160 0.15 -8.09 0.64
C GLY A 160 1.48 -8.83 0.78
N ALA A 161 2.05 -8.85 1.99
CA ALA A 161 3.25 -9.61 2.29
C ALA A 161 3.02 -11.12 2.15
N GLN A 162 1.91 -11.65 2.63
CA GLN A 162 1.58 -13.07 2.48
C GLN A 162 1.34 -13.47 1.02
N ILE A 163 0.73 -12.61 0.21
CA ILE A 163 0.58 -12.83 -1.24
C ILE A 163 1.96 -12.91 -1.90
N LEU A 164 2.88 -12.00 -1.60
CA LEU A 164 4.25 -12.05 -2.13
C LEU A 164 4.99 -13.31 -1.70
N ALA A 165 4.84 -13.72 -0.45
CA ALA A 165 5.43 -14.94 0.07
C ALA A 165 4.87 -16.19 -0.61
N ASP A 166 3.56 -16.25 -0.88
CA ASP A 166 2.91 -17.35 -1.61
C ASP A 166 3.34 -17.44 -3.08
N LEU A 167 3.64 -16.29 -3.70
CA LEU A 167 4.20 -16.21 -5.05
C LEU A 167 5.68 -16.62 -5.12
N GLY A 168 6.36 -16.76 -3.98
CA GLY A 168 7.78 -17.09 -3.90
C GLY A 168 8.73 -15.89 -4.00
N ALA A 169 8.22 -14.66 -4.11
CA ALA A 169 9.01 -13.43 -4.12
C ALA A 169 9.56 -13.14 -2.72
N ARG A 170 10.81 -13.49 -2.45
CA ARG A 170 11.43 -13.39 -1.12
C ARG A 170 12.28 -12.15 -0.93
N GLU A 171 13.05 -11.78 -1.93
CA GLU A 171 13.86 -10.57 -1.94
C GLU A 171 13.17 -9.50 -2.81
N LEU A 172 12.89 -8.34 -2.23
CA LEU A 172 12.05 -7.33 -2.87
C LEU A 172 12.84 -6.08 -3.20
N ARG A 173 12.79 -5.66 -4.44
CA ARG A 173 13.09 -4.30 -4.88
C ARG A 173 11.76 -3.52 -4.85
N LEU A 174 11.48 -2.88 -3.70
CA LEU A 174 10.15 -2.35 -3.41
C LEU A 174 9.95 -0.93 -3.96
N MET A 175 9.03 -0.79 -4.90
CA MET A 175 8.59 0.51 -5.42
C MET A 175 7.74 1.24 -4.38
N THR A 176 8.31 2.18 -3.66
CA THR A 176 7.56 2.97 -2.67
C THR A 176 8.25 4.27 -2.33
N ASN A 177 7.44 5.32 -2.11
CA ASN A 177 7.86 6.58 -1.53
C ASN A 177 7.45 6.70 -0.04
N ASN A 178 6.80 5.65 0.51
CA ASN A 178 6.34 5.61 1.90
C ASN A 178 7.18 4.64 2.75
N PRO A 179 8.06 5.14 3.64
CA PRO A 179 8.86 4.29 4.52
C PRO A 179 8.04 3.40 5.47
N ALA A 180 6.83 3.82 5.87
CA ALA A 180 5.97 3.03 6.75
C ALA A 180 5.56 1.67 6.14
N LYS A 181 5.59 1.53 4.80
CA LYS A 181 5.34 0.25 4.13
C LYS A 181 6.37 -0.84 4.44
N TYR A 182 7.60 -0.45 4.79
CA TYR A 182 8.63 -1.44 5.14
C TYR A 182 8.23 -2.28 6.36
N GLY A 183 7.77 -1.63 7.44
CA GLY A 183 7.35 -2.32 8.65
C GLY A 183 6.17 -3.27 8.43
N GLY A 184 5.23 -2.90 7.56
CA GLY A 184 4.06 -3.72 7.25
C GLY A 184 4.34 -4.93 6.33
N ILE A 185 5.51 -4.98 5.69
CA ILE A 185 5.91 -6.07 4.77
C ILE A 185 7.00 -6.95 5.42
N ALA A 186 7.84 -6.39 6.25
CA ALA A 186 8.88 -7.13 6.96
C ALA A 186 8.27 -8.19 7.90
N GLY A 187 8.98 -9.29 8.12
CA GLY A 187 8.58 -10.32 9.08
C GLY A 187 7.84 -11.53 8.50
N TYR A 188 7.45 -11.51 7.22
CA TYR A 188 6.78 -12.62 6.53
C TYR A 188 7.75 -13.52 5.75
N GLY A 189 9.01 -13.58 6.17
CA GLY A 189 10.07 -14.24 5.40
C GLY A 189 10.43 -13.49 4.12
N LEU A 190 10.14 -12.19 4.08
CA LEU A 190 10.47 -11.28 3.00
C LEU A 190 11.61 -10.35 3.43
N SER A 191 12.49 -10.03 2.48
CA SER A 191 13.58 -9.09 2.64
C SER A 191 13.46 -7.96 1.63
N ILE A 192 13.45 -6.72 2.08
CA ILE A 192 13.49 -5.55 1.20
C ILE A 192 14.96 -5.19 0.99
N VAL A 193 15.49 -5.53 -0.18
CA VAL A 193 16.91 -5.33 -0.54
C VAL A 193 17.15 -3.98 -1.19
N GLU A 194 16.12 -3.36 -1.78
CA GLU A 194 16.21 -2.08 -2.44
C GLU A 194 14.88 -1.33 -2.36
N ARG A 195 14.94 0.00 -2.19
CA ARG A 195 13.82 0.89 -2.43
C ARG A 195 13.93 1.45 -3.85
N VAL A 196 12.93 1.16 -4.67
CA VAL A 196 12.79 1.76 -5.99
C VAL A 196 11.79 2.90 -5.89
N GLN A 197 12.20 4.09 -6.32
CA GLN A 197 11.35 5.26 -6.28
C GLN A 197 10.38 5.27 -7.47
N LEU A 198 9.16 5.76 -7.22
CA LEU A 198 8.19 6.06 -8.26
C LEU A 198 8.10 7.59 -8.41
N ASP A 199 8.75 8.11 -9.43
CA ASP A 199 8.72 9.53 -9.73
C ASP A 199 7.52 9.85 -10.61
N ILE A 200 6.55 10.52 -10.00
CA ILE A 200 5.36 11.04 -10.68
C ILE A 200 5.39 12.54 -10.56
N ALA A 201 5.43 13.21 -11.70
CA ALA A 201 5.41 14.67 -11.75
C ALA A 201 4.13 15.20 -11.05
N PRO A 202 4.25 16.18 -10.15
CA PRO A 202 3.08 16.81 -9.54
C PRO A 202 2.27 17.55 -10.59
N THR A 203 0.96 17.65 -10.36
CA THR A 203 0.04 18.47 -11.13
C THR A 203 -0.51 19.58 -10.25
N PRO A 204 -1.05 20.68 -10.80
CA PRO A 204 -1.66 21.73 -9.99
C PRO A 204 -2.74 21.21 -9.03
N GLU A 205 -3.47 20.15 -9.44
CA GLU A 205 -4.58 19.59 -8.68
C GLU A 205 -4.13 18.69 -7.52
N ASN A 206 -2.92 18.07 -7.59
CA ASN A 206 -2.43 17.16 -6.54
C ASN A 206 -1.24 17.73 -5.74
N GLU A 207 -0.73 18.91 -6.07
CA GLU A 207 0.44 19.48 -5.39
C GLU A 207 0.22 19.61 -3.87
N ALA A 208 -0.94 20.11 -3.45
CA ALA A 208 -1.29 20.23 -2.02
C ALA A 208 -1.32 18.86 -1.33
N TYR A 209 -1.88 17.85 -1.97
CA TYR A 209 -1.92 16.48 -1.48
C TYR A 209 -0.51 15.87 -1.34
N LEU A 210 0.36 16.03 -2.34
CA LEU A 210 1.75 15.55 -2.29
C LEU A 210 2.56 16.27 -1.22
N ARG A 211 2.33 17.56 -1.02
CA ARG A 211 2.92 18.34 0.07
C ARG A 211 2.53 17.79 1.44
N THR A 212 1.24 17.50 1.67
CA THR A 212 0.77 16.87 2.90
C THR A 212 1.42 15.51 3.13
N LYS A 213 1.57 14.69 2.08
CA LYS A 213 2.29 13.41 2.15
C LYS A 213 3.74 13.60 2.62
N ARG A 214 4.45 14.58 2.07
CA ARG A 214 5.84 14.87 2.42
C ARG A 214 5.94 15.40 3.87
N ASP A 215 5.19 16.44 4.17
CA ASP A 215 5.40 17.26 5.36
C ASP A 215 4.77 16.63 6.63
N ARG A 216 3.66 15.91 6.49
CA ARG A 216 2.90 15.34 7.62
C ARG A 216 2.93 13.82 7.71
N MET A 217 3.37 13.11 6.64
CA MET A 217 3.29 11.66 6.58
C MET A 217 4.62 10.97 6.26
N GLY A 218 5.72 11.72 6.25
CA GLY A 218 7.06 11.18 6.08
C GLY A 218 7.35 10.52 4.74
N HIS A 219 6.60 10.85 3.69
CA HIS A 219 6.92 10.37 2.35
C HIS A 219 8.20 11.04 1.82
N VAL A 220 9.04 10.25 1.16
CA VAL A 220 10.30 10.70 0.60
C VAL A 220 10.12 10.88 -0.91
N PHE A 221 10.36 12.10 -1.38
CA PHE A 221 10.40 12.47 -2.80
C PHE A 221 11.79 13.04 -3.08
N ASP A 222 12.63 12.31 -3.82
CA ASP A 222 13.98 12.75 -4.18
C ASP A 222 13.89 13.62 -5.45
N GLY A 223 14.51 14.82 -5.44
CA GLY A 223 14.54 15.73 -6.58
C GLY A 223 13.22 16.43 -6.89
N SER A 224 12.43 16.69 -5.88
CA SER A 224 11.05 17.14 -6.05
C SER A 224 10.91 18.57 -6.57
N ASP A 225 10.19 18.72 -7.66
CA ASP A 225 9.55 19.96 -8.11
C ASP A 225 8.33 20.36 -7.23
N ILE A 226 8.14 19.74 -6.06
CA ILE A 226 7.14 20.17 -5.09
C ILE A 226 7.67 21.43 -4.42
N ALA A 227 7.25 22.59 -4.93
CA ALA A 227 7.71 23.88 -4.47
C ALA A 227 7.53 24.03 -2.94
N THR A 228 8.63 24.37 -2.26
CA THR A 228 8.57 24.80 -0.86
C THR A 228 7.76 26.12 -0.79
N PRO A 229 6.76 26.27 0.08
CA PRO A 229 6.06 27.53 0.20
C PRO A 229 7.08 28.62 0.55
N LYS A 230 7.13 29.68 -0.26
CA LYS A 230 7.86 30.91 0.12
C LYS A 230 7.26 31.35 1.46
N LYS A 231 8.04 31.33 2.55
CA LYS A 231 7.64 31.96 3.80
C LYS A 231 7.30 33.42 3.46
N GLY A 232 6.02 33.75 3.50
CA GLY A 232 5.57 35.13 3.42
C GLY A 232 6.22 35.93 4.52
N LYS A 233 6.76 37.09 4.13
CA LYS A 233 7.27 38.10 5.06
C LYS A 233 6.11 38.67 5.86
#